data_fd120eddf9a0e4ff56896533aa174707
#
_entry.id   fd120eddf9a0e4ff56896533aa174707
#
_cell.length_a   1.000
_cell.length_b   1.000
_cell.length_c   1.000
_cell.angle_alpha   90.00
_cell.angle_beta   90.00
_cell.angle_gamma   90.00
#
_symmetry.space_group_name_H-M   'P 1'
#
loop_
_entity.id
_entity.type
_entity.pdbx_description
1 polymer ?
#
loop_
_entity_poly.entity_id
_entity_poly.type
_entity_poly.pdbx_seq_one_letter_code
_entity_poly.pdbx_strand_id
1 'polypeptide(L)'
;MSVLNLNAEQYKMMIHESDKPVLVDFWAPWCVYCRRIAPALEQTANEYKDTLIVAQINIDEEPALAEMEQIELVPTLKLYQNGQLLGSIVAPESKAQLEGFIAESLSQRVEKETEEKHIYDMLVIGGGPGGYTAALYAARAGLDTVVLEKLSAGGQMALTEQIDNYPGFENGIDGFSLGEKMRKGTERFGVETRLIEVLSVDLSGEIKVAQTSEGPVYGKTVVLATGASPRELGVSNEQELIGKGVNYCASCDGMFYKDKTVVLVGGGNSAAAEALILARICKKVIMVHRRDTLRATKIYHEPLMKLKNLEFHWNSTVIELLHDGKVSGIRLRDVQTGEESVVHCDGVFVSIGRKPATELVRDQINLDAAGYIIADESTKTNIPGVYAVGDVRTKALRQVVTAVADGAVAVHYAEEYLTAQ
;
A
#
# COMPACT_ATOMS: atom_id res chain seq x y z
N MET A 1 15.20 21.27 6.82
CA MET A 1 14.46 22.26 6.02
C MET A 1 13.13 21.61 5.62
N SER A 2 12.05 22.37 5.54
CA SER A 2 10.79 21.86 4.98
C SER A 2 10.85 21.87 3.45
N VAL A 3 10.10 21.01 2.80
CA VAL A 3 9.87 21.05 1.35
C VAL A 3 9.29 22.41 0.98
N LEU A 4 9.84 23.06 -0.08
CA LEU A 4 9.44 24.40 -0.49
C LEU A 4 8.25 24.32 -1.46
N ASN A 5 7.20 25.09 -1.21
CA ASN A 5 6.11 25.27 -2.17
C ASN A 5 6.50 26.36 -3.17
N LEU A 6 6.54 26.06 -4.46
CA LEU A 6 6.92 27.00 -5.50
C LEU A 6 5.76 27.27 -6.46
N ASN A 7 5.64 28.52 -6.90
CA ASN A 7 4.87 28.86 -8.10
C ASN A 7 5.78 28.82 -9.35
N ALA A 8 5.20 29.01 -10.55
CA ALA A 8 5.93 28.93 -11.82
C ALA A 8 7.11 29.93 -11.93
N GLU A 9 7.00 31.13 -11.33
CA GLU A 9 8.05 32.12 -11.34
C GLU A 9 9.23 31.71 -10.45
N GLN A 10 8.91 31.29 -9.22
CA GLN A 10 9.89 30.80 -8.25
C GLN A 10 10.57 29.50 -8.73
N TYR A 11 9.83 28.61 -9.41
CA TYR A 11 10.40 27.43 -10.04
C TYR A 11 11.49 27.77 -11.04
N LYS A 12 11.19 28.67 -12.01
CA LYS A 12 12.15 29.10 -13.02
C LYS A 12 13.42 29.71 -12.42
N MET A 13 13.27 30.58 -11.42
CA MET A 13 14.40 31.14 -10.70
C MET A 13 15.21 30.05 -9.99
N MET A 14 14.52 29.17 -9.25
CA MET A 14 15.16 28.14 -8.43
C MET A 14 16.00 27.16 -9.25
N ILE A 15 15.50 26.67 -10.37
CA ILE A 15 16.24 25.69 -11.21
C ILE A 15 17.43 26.30 -11.95
N HIS A 16 17.41 27.63 -12.23
CA HIS A 16 18.46 28.31 -12.98
C HIS A 16 19.51 29.02 -12.10
N GLU A 17 19.11 29.55 -10.95
CA GLU A 17 19.95 30.38 -10.10
C GLU A 17 20.52 29.66 -8.88
N SER A 18 20.04 28.45 -8.58
CA SER A 18 20.51 27.66 -7.43
C SER A 18 21.88 27.05 -7.67
N ASP A 19 22.81 27.29 -6.74
CA ASP A 19 24.11 26.61 -6.69
C ASP A 19 23.99 25.11 -6.32
N LYS A 20 22.83 24.68 -5.76
CA LYS A 20 22.56 23.33 -5.37
C LYS A 20 21.61 22.67 -6.37
N PRO A 21 21.70 21.35 -6.56
CA PRO A 21 20.65 20.61 -7.26
C PRO A 21 19.27 20.86 -6.64
N VAL A 22 18.23 20.84 -7.46
CA VAL A 22 16.85 21.08 -7.06
C VAL A 22 15.99 19.88 -7.47
N LEU A 23 15.45 19.18 -6.49
CA LEU A 23 14.45 18.14 -6.69
C LEU A 23 13.06 18.76 -6.59
N VAL A 24 12.28 18.66 -7.66
CA VAL A 24 10.93 19.23 -7.74
C VAL A 24 9.90 18.10 -7.85
N ASP A 25 8.97 18.02 -6.91
CA ASP A 25 7.81 17.14 -6.94
C ASP A 25 6.61 17.88 -7.55
N PHE A 26 6.13 17.37 -8.67
CA PHE A 26 4.87 17.80 -9.28
C PHE A 26 3.74 16.93 -8.71
N TRP A 27 2.85 17.54 -7.94
CA TRP A 27 1.83 16.87 -7.14
C TRP A 27 0.44 17.49 -7.28
N ALA A 28 -0.59 16.81 -6.78
CA ALA A 28 -1.94 17.34 -6.69
C ALA A 28 -2.64 16.94 -5.37
N PRO A 29 -3.56 17.78 -4.83
CA PRO A 29 -4.26 17.50 -3.57
C PRO A 29 -5.08 16.20 -3.58
N TRP A 30 -5.63 15.83 -4.71
CA TRP A 30 -6.42 14.61 -4.92
C TRP A 30 -5.58 13.34 -5.10
N CYS A 31 -4.26 13.47 -5.29
CA CYS A 31 -3.38 12.36 -5.57
C CYS A 31 -2.99 11.59 -4.30
N VAL A 32 -3.48 10.37 -4.16
CA VAL A 32 -3.18 9.50 -2.99
C VAL A 32 -1.69 9.13 -2.93
N TYR A 33 -1.07 8.84 -4.07
CA TYR A 33 0.35 8.49 -4.13
C TYR A 33 1.25 9.68 -3.76
N CYS A 34 0.85 10.91 -4.12
CA CYS A 34 1.57 12.13 -3.72
C CYS A 34 1.57 12.30 -2.19
N ARG A 35 0.43 12.05 -1.54
CA ARG A 35 0.33 12.07 -0.07
C ARG A 35 1.23 11.00 0.58
N ARG A 36 1.34 9.83 -0.03
CA ARG A 36 2.17 8.74 0.48
C ARG A 36 3.66 9.01 0.40
N ILE A 37 4.14 9.73 -0.63
CA ILE A 37 5.55 10.05 -0.77
C ILE A 37 5.97 11.29 0.02
N ALA A 38 5.04 12.16 0.41
CA ALA A 38 5.33 13.41 1.11
C ALA A 38 6.22 13.24 2.36
N PRO A 39 6.01 12.24 3.26
CA PRO A 39 6.90 12.02 4.39
C PRO A 39 8.33 11.67 3.98
N ALA A 40 8.52 10.90 2.90
CA ALA A 40 9.85 10.58 2.38
C ALA A 40 10.53 11.82 1.80
N LEU A 41 9.79 12.69 1.11
CA LEU A 41 10.30 13.97 0.60
C LEU A 41 10.73 14.91 1.73
N GLU A 42 9.95 15.00 2.81
CA GLU A 42 10.31 15.80 3.99
C GLU A 42 11.58 15.29 4.66
N GLN A 43 11.73 13.98 4.82
CA GLN A 43 12.97 13.40 5.36
C GLN A 43 14.15 13.65 4.43
N THR A 44 14.00 13.41 3.12
CA THR A 44 15.04 13.71 2.12
C THR A 44 15.45 15.19 2.18
N ALA A 45 14.50 16.13 2.28
CA ALA A 45 14.79 17.56 2.43
C ALA A 45 15.60 17.89 3.68
N ASN A 46 15.38 17.16 4.78
CA ASN A 46 16.14 17.34 6.03
C ASN A 46 17.53 16.70 5.95
N GLU A 47 17.64 15.50 5.42
CA GLU A 47 18.91 14.77 5.32
C GLU A 47 19.88 15.43 4.33
N TYR A 48 19.39 15.91 3.21
CA TYR A 48 20.19 16.54 2.16
C TYR A 48 20.19 18.08 2.23
N LYS A 49 19.79 18.70 3.35
CA LYS A 49 19.60 20.17 3.51
C LYS A 49 20.78 21.04 3.04
N ASP A 50 22.01 20.50 3.14
CA ASP A 50 23.22 21.22 2.80
C ASP A 50 23.65 21.03 1.33
N THR A 51 23.12 20.01 0.65
CA THR A 51 23.54 19.59 -0.70
C THR A 51 22.43 19.55 -1.73
N LEU A 52 21.15 19.57 -1.33
CA LEU A 52 20.00 19.48 -2.23
C LEU A 52 18.87 20.40 -1.74
N ILE A 53 18.18 21.04 -2.66
CA ILE A 53 16.90 21.72 -2.40
C ILE A 53 15.76 20.77 -2.81
N VAL A 54 14.78 20.59 -1.93
CA VAL A 54 13.57 19.84 -2.27
C VAL A 54 12.40 20.81 -2.30
N ALA A 55 11.66 20.80 -3.41
CA ALA A 55 10.54 21.68 -3.66
C ALA A 55 9.35 20.90 -4.21
N GLN A 56 8.16 21.49 -4.15
CA GLN A 56 6.95 20.92 -4.71
C GLN A 56 6.11 21.96 -5.43
N ILE A 57 5.38 21.53 -6.47
CA ILE A 57 4.51 22.35 -7.30
C ILE A 57 3.16 21.66 -7.40
N ASN A 58 2.10 22.40 -7.04
CA ASN A 58 0.73 21.95 -7.23
C ASN A 58 0.32 22.14 -8.70
N ILE A 59 0.09 21.03 -9.43
CA ILE A 59 -0.27 21.08 -10.85
C ILE A 59 -1.66 21.70 -11.09
N ASP A 60 -2.56 21.66 -10.12
CA ASP A 60 -3.88 22.29 -10.23
C ASP A 60 -3.79 23.82 -10.14
N GLU A 61 -2.80 24.34 -9.43
CA GLU A 61 -2.53 25.78 -9.31
C GLU A 61 -1.64 26.31 -10.45
N GLU A 62 -0.77 25.43 -11.01
CA GLU A 62 0.20 25.79 -12.06
C GLU A 62 0.05 24.90 -13.32
N PRO A 63 -1.15 24.83 -13.96
CA PRO A 63 -1.41 23.91 -15.05
C PRO A 63 -0.55 24.20 -16.31
N ALA A 64 -0.26 25.46 -16.59
CA ALA A 64 0.59 25.83 -17.71
C ALA A 64 2.05 25.38 -17.54
N LEU A 65 2.54 25.34 -16.28
CA LEU A 65 3.85 24.81 -15.97
C LEU A 65 3.87 23.28 -16.08
N ALA A 66 2.82 22.61 -15.60
CA ALA A 66 2.69 21.17 -15.72
C ALA A 66 2.70 20.71 -17.19
N GLU A 67 1.98 21.42 -18.07
CA GLU A 67 1.98 21.17 -19.52
C GLU A 67 3.36 21.41 -20.14
N MET A 68 4.02 22.53 -19.80
CA MET A 68 5.38 22.85 -20.28
C MET A 68 6.39 21.79 -19.86
N GLU A 69 6.27 21.26 -18.64
CA GLU A 69 7.12 20.21 -18.08
C GLU A 69 6.68 18.80 -18.49
N GLN A 70 5.64 18.66 -19.32
CA GLN A 70 5.10 17.37 -19.78
C GLN A 70 4.77 16.42 -18.64
N ILE A 71 4.08 16.92 -17.61
CA ILE A 71 3.65 16.12 -16.47
C ILE A 71 2.34 15.43 -16.82
N GLU A 72 2.41 14.15 -17.18
CA GLU A 72 1.25 13.30 -17.49
C GLU A 72 0.70 12.57 -16.26
N LEU A 73 1.57 12.25 -15.31
CA LEU A 73 1.26 11.49 -14.10
C LEU A 73 1.78 12.20 -12.85
N VAL A 74 1.11 12.01 -11.72
CA VAL A 74 1.57 12.53 -10.42
C VAL A 74 1.60 11.42 -9.37
N PRO A 75 2.60 11.40 -8.46
CA PRO A 75 3.72 12.35 -8.37
C PRO A 75 4.76 12.09 -9.47
N THR A 76 5.24 13.15 -10.08
CA THR A 76 6.45 13.11 -10.93
C THR A 76 7.52 13.99 -10.29
N LEU A 77 8.68 13.39 -10.01
CA LEU A 77 9.81 14.12 -9.45
C LEU A 77 10.86 14.32 -10.52
N LYS A 78 11.34 15.55 -10.64
CA LYS A 78 12.39 15.95 -11.57
C LYS A 78 13.56 16.57 -10.82
N LEU A 79 14.78 16.15 -11.15
CA LEU A 79 16.01 16.67 -10.57
C LEU A 79 16.70 17.58 -11.57
N TYR A 80 17.00 18.80 -11.13
CA TYR A 80 17.67 19.83 -11.93
C TYR A 80 18.99 20.25 -11.31
N GLN A 81 19.95 20.64 -12.15
CA GLN A 81 21.16 21.33 -11.72
C GLN A 81 21.58 22.33 -12.79
N ASN A 82 21.84 23.57 -12.39
CA ASN A 82 22.24 24.67 -13.28
C ASN A 82 21.28 24.85 -14.48
N GLY A 83 19.98 24.72 -14.26
CA GLY A 83 18.94 24.80 -15.28
C GLY A 83 18.78 23.59 -16.18
N GLN A 84 19.58 22.54 -16.02
CA GLN A 84 19.48 21.30 -16.80
C GLN A 84 18.74 20.21 -16.02
N LEU A 85 17.83 19.53 -16.69
CA LEU A 85 17.17 18.32 -16.17
C LEU A 85 18.18 17.17 -16.15
N LEU A 86 18.46 16.62 -14.96
CA LEU A 86 19.34 15.46 -14.78
C LEU A 86 18.59 14.14 -14.88
N GLY A 87 17.32 14.11 -14.47
CA GLY A 87 16.50 12.93 -14.51
C GLY A 87 15.09 13.17 -14.02
N SER A 88 14.23 12.16 -14.22
CA SER A 88 12.84 12.16 -13.77
C SER A 88 12.44 10.77 -13.27
N ILE A 89 11.63 10.71 -12.22
CA ILE A 89 11.05 9.49 -11.68
C ILE A 89 9.56 9.70 -11.40
N VAL A 90 8.73 8.72 -11.75
CA VAL A 90 7.28 8.77 -11.54
C VAL A 90 6.90 7.81 -10.42
N ALA A 91 6.09 8.29 -9.48
CA ALA A 91 5.49 7.52 -8.39
C ALA A 91 6.46 6.53 -7.70
N PRO A 92 7.60 6.99 -7.13
CA PRO A 92 8.54 6.10 -6.46
C PRO A 92 7.85 5.37 -5.29
N GLU A 93 8.13 4.08 -5.17
CA GLU A 93 7.44 3.21 -4.21
C GLU A 93 8.11 3.14 -2.84
N SER A 94 9.30 3.72 -2.70
CA SER A 94 10.06 3.76 -1.45
C SER A 94 10.99 4.98 -1.39
N LYS A 95 11.37 5.36 -0.16
CA LYS A 95 12.41 6.39 0.06
C LYS A 95 13.75 5.95 -0.56
N ALA A 96 14.09 4.67 -0.46
CA ALA A 96 15.31 4.13 -1.07
C ALA A 96 15.34 4.29 -2.60
N GLN A 97 14.20 4.12 -3.26
CA GLN A 97 14.09 4.35 -4.70
C GLN A 97 14.28 5.82 -5.05
N LEU A 98 13.73 6.74 -4.24
CA LEU A 98 13.95 8.18 -4.38
C LEU A 98 15.42 8.55 -4.17
N GLU A 99 16.06 8.05 -3.13
CA GLU A 99 17.48 8.30 -2.84
C GLU A 99 18.40 7.68 -3.90
N GLY A 100 18.08 6.48 -4.39
CA GLY A 100 18.77 5.85 -5.51
C GLY A 100 18.71 6.69 -6.77
N PHE A 101 17.53 7.23 -7.10
CA PHE A 101 17.36 8.16 -8.22
C PHE A 101 18.20 9.43 -8.07
N ILE A 102 18.21 10.05 -6.87
CA ILE A 102 19.01 11.24 -6.58
C ILE A 102 20.51 10.92 -6.72
N ALA A 103 20.97 9.82 -6.11
CA ALA A 103 22.39 9.43 -6.14
C ALA A 103 22.86 9.10 -7.55
N GLU A 104 22.08 8.37 -8.34
CA GLU A 104 22.38 8.03 -9.73
C GLU A 104 22.45 9.29 -10.59
N SER A 105 21.46 10.17 -10.45
CA SER A 105 21.37 11.42 -11.22
C SER A 105 22.50 12.40 -10.89
N LEU A 106 22.97 12.45 -9.64
CA LEU A 106 24.07 13.32 -9.22
C LEU A 106 25.45 12.67 -9.34
N SER A 107 25.54 11.37 -9.69
CA SER A 107 26.80 10.61 -9.71
C SER A 107 27.60 10.67 -8.39
N GLN A 108 26.88 10.84 -7.28
CA GLN A 108 27.47 10.92 -5.94
C GLN A 108 27.08 9.70 -5.10
N ARG A 109 28.09 9.00 -4.56
CA ARG A 109 27.91 8.06 -3.45
C ARG A 109 27.94 8.85 -2.14
N VAL A 110 26.82 8.87 -1.43
CA VAL A 110 26.77 9.37 -0.06
C VAL A 110 27.25 8.24 0.86
N GLU A 111 28.42 8.40 1.49
CA GLU A 111 28.85 7.54 2.58
C GLU A 111 28.10 7.96 3.86
N LYS A 112 27.27 7.07 4.41
CA LYS A 112 26.65 7.28 5.73
C LYS A 112 27.58 6.75 6.83
N GLU A 113 27.72 7.54 7.91
CA GLU A 113 28.40 7.12 9.14
C GLU A 113 27.71 5.89 9.76
N THR A 114 28.55 4.93 10.22
CA THR A 114 28.08 3.74 10.91
C THR A 114 27.64 4.09 12.33
N GLU A 115 26.33 4.05 12.60
CA GLU A 115 25.80 4.15 13.96
C GLU A 115 26.21 2.95 14.82
N GLU A 116 26.36 3.16 16.15
CA GLU A 116 26.59 2.07 17.11
C GLU A 116 25.45 1.03 17.02
N LYS A 117 25.81 -0.26 17.16
CA LYS A 117 24.88 -1.38 17.08
C LYS A 117 23.83 -1.34 18.19
N HIS A 118 22.67 -0.73 17.89
CA HIS A 118 21.52 -0.72 18.78
C HIS A 118 20.68 -1.98 18.57
N ILE A 119 20.25 -2.65 19.66
CA ILE A 119 19.42 -3.86 19.58
C ILE A 119 18.07 -3.56 20.22
N TYR A 120 17.04 -3.45 19.39
CA TYR A 120 15.67 -3.25 19.84
C TYR A 120 15.09 -4.51 20.48
N ASP A 121 14.14 -4.36 21.40
CA ASP A 121 13.36 -5.50 21.88
C ASP A 121 12.44 -6.02 20.79
N MET A 122 11.90 -5.11 19.94
CA MET A 122 11.00 -5.47 18.86
C MET A 122 11.27 -4.68 17.58
N LEU A 123 11.47 -5.39 16.47
CA LEU A 123 11.41 -4.84 15.10
C LEU A 123 10.03 -5.06 14.52
N VAL A 124 9.37 -4.01 14.04
CA VAL A 124 8.12 -4.09 13.30
C VAL A 124 8.39 -3.80 11.82
N ILE A 125 8.19 -4.77 10.95
CA ILE A 125 8.41 -4.62 9.51
C ILE A 125 7.08 -4.37 8.82
N GLY A 126 6.82 -3.11 8.44
CA GLY A 126 5.60 -2.61 7.82
C GLY A 126 4.74 -1.75 8.75
N GLY A 127 4.43 -0.55 8.31
CA GLY A 127 3.64 0.48 8.99
C GLY A 127 2.14 0.44 8.67
N GLY A 128 1.58 -0.76 8.46
CA GLY A 128 0.13 -0.94 8.36
C GLY A 128 -0.57 -0.96 9.72
N PRO A 129 -1.92 -1.14 9.75
CA PRO A 129 -2.69 -1.14 11.01
C PRO A 129 -2.20 -2.17 12.03
N GLY A 130 -1.81 -3.36 11.57
CA GLY A 130 -1.25 -4.40 12.44
C GLY A 130 0.10 -4.02 13.02
N GLY A 131 0.98 -3.44 12.20
CA GLY A 131 2.32 -3.02 12.61
C GLY A 131 2.28 -1.88 13.63
N TYR A 132 1.54 -0.81 13.35
CA TYR A 132 1.41 0.29 14.32
C TYR A 132 0.68 -0.12 15.59
N THR A 133 -0.25 -1.07 15.51
CA THR A 133 -0.86 -1.59 16.76
C THR A 133 0.14 -2.40 17.55
N ALA A 134 0.93 -3.26 16.92
CA ALA A 134 2.01 -3.97 17.62
C ALA A 134 2.99 -2.98 18.26
N ALA A 135 3.46 -1.99 17.51
CA ALA A 135 4.38 -0.97 18.02
C ALA A 135 3.80 -0.18 19.21
N LEU A 136 2.51 0.20 19.14
CA LEU A 136 1.82 0.90 20.23
C LEU A 136 1.77 0.05 21.51
N TYR A 137 1.39 -1.23 21.37
CA TYR A 137 1.28 -2.13 22.52
C TYR A 137 2.67 -2.43 23.12
N ALA A 138 3.67 -2.67 22.27
CA ALA A 138 5.05 -2.92 22.69
C ALA A 138 5.63 -1.73 23.47
N ALA A 139 5.51 -0.52 22.94
CA ALA A 139 5.98 0.67 23.66
C ALA A 139 5.27 0.91 24.99
N ARG A 140 3.96 0.63 25.05
CA ARG A 140 3.20 0.71 26.32
C ARG A 140 3.57 -0.37 27.31
N ALA A 141 4.10 -1.48 26.86
CA ALA A 141 4.70 -2.53 27.70
C ALA A 141 6.16 -2.21 28.11
N GLY A 142 6.71 -1.09 27.66
CA GLY A 142 8.08 -0.67 27.96
C GLY A 142 9.14 -1.33 27.08
N LEU A 143 8.75 -1.95 25.97
CA LEU A 143 9.68 -2.56 25.01
C LEU A 143 10.25 -1.50 24.08
N ASP A 144 11.56 -1.51 23.91
CA ASP A 144 12.24 -0.68 22.93
C ASP A 144 11.91 -1.16 21.52
N THR A 145 11.22 -0.31 20.73
CA THR A 145 10.54 -0.72 19.51
C THR A 145 10.78 0.27 18.39
N VAL A 146 11.05 -0.25 17.18
CA VAL A 146 11.13 0.54 15.94
C VAL A 146 10.19 -0.04 14.87
N VAL A 147 9.57 0.85 14.09
CA VAL A 147 8.80 0.50 12.90
C VAL A 147 9.63 0.82 11.67
N LEU A 148 9.84 -0.17 10.81
CA LEU A 148 10.51 -0.04 9.51
C LEU A 148 9.44 -0.01 8.42
N GLU A 149 9.23 1.16 7.81
CA GLU A 149 8.21 1.37 6.76
C GLU A 149 8.88 1.94 5.51
N LYS A 150 8.53 1.43 4.34
CA LYS A 150 9.25 1.82 3.12
C LYS A 150 8.81 3.16 2.54
N LEU A 151 7.58 3.63 2.81
CA LEU A 151 7.05 4.84 2.17
C LEU A 151 6.25 5.75 3.10
N SER A 152 5.14 5.24 3.65
CA SER A 152 4.23 6.04 4.49
C SER A 152 3.36 5.17 5.38
N ALA A 153 2.87 5.76 6.48
CA ALA A 153 1.98 5.10 7.40
C ALA A 153 0.67 4.62 6.74
N GLY A 154 0.17 3.47 7.20
CA GLY A 154 -1.14 2.93 6.83
C GLY A 154 -1.12 1.77 5.83
N GLY A 155 -0.01 1.55 5.09
CA GLY A 155 0.10 0.48 4.11
C GLY A 155 -1.02 0.53 3.05
N GLN A 156 -1.64 -0.62 2.73
CA GLN A 156 -2.74 -0.67 1.75
C GLN A 156 -3.97 0.14 2.15
N MET A 157 -4.23 0.30 3.45
CA MET A 157 -5.32 1.12 3.96
C MET A 157 -5.20 2.59 3.51
N ALA A 158 -3.97 3.12 3.42
CA ALA A 158 -3.73 4.51 3.02
C ALA A 158 -4.18 4.84 1.57
N LEU A 159 -4.48 3.83 0.75
CA LEU A 159 -5.02 4.00 -0.61
C LEU A 159 -6.55 4.16 -0.64
N THR A 160 -7.24 3.96 0.48
CA THR A 160 -8.70 4.02 0.58
C THR A 160 -9.16 5.43 0.90
N GLU A 161 -10.00 6.02 0.06
CA GLU A 161 -10.53 7.38 0.28
C GLU A 161 -11.41 7.48 1.52
N GLN A 162 -12.26 6.47 1.76
CA GLN A 162 -13.23 6.46 2.86
C GLN A 162 -13.30 5.07 3.51
N ILE A 163 -13.05 5.01 4.82
CA ILE A 163 -13.19 3.82 5.65
C ILE A 163 -14.37 4.02 6.60
N ASP A 164 -15.47 3.30 6.35
CA ASP A 164 -16.71 3.37 7.15
C ASP A 164 -16.87 2.17 8.08
N ASN A 165 -16.02 1.16 7.95
CA ASN A 165 -16.14 -0.10 8.67
C ASN A 165 -15.11 -0.26 9.81
N TYR A 166 -14.44 0.82 10.21
CA TYR A 166 -13.57 0.84 11.38
C TYR A 166 -14.26 1.62 12.52
N PRO A 167 -14.57 0.96 13.66
CA PRO A 167 -15.30 1.59 14.75
C PRO A 167 -14.57 2.81 15.36
N GLY A 168 -15.33 3.80 15.82
CA GLY A 168 -14.82 5.00 16.48
C GLY A 168 -14.79 6.24 15.59
N PHE A 169 -15.19 6.11 14.32
CA PHE A 169 -15.31 7.22 13.37
C PHE A 169 -16.74 7.25 12.80
N GLU A 170 -17.60 8.03 13.39
CA GLU A 170 -19.05 8.10 13.05
C GLU A 170 -19.33 8.55 11.62
N ASN A 171 -18.44 9.36 11.05
CA ASN A 171 -18.52 9.87 9.68
C ASN A 171 -17.50 9.19 8.75
N GLY A 172 -16.95 8.04 9.17
CA GLY A 172 -15.80 7.43 8.50
C GLY A 172 -14.52 8.24 8.62
N ILE A 173 -13.47 7.76 8.00
CA ILE A 173 -12.16 8.44 7.94
C ILE A 173 -11.43 8.02 6.67
N ASP A 174 -10.65 8.91 6.04
CA ASP A 174 -9.77 8.51 4.96
C ASP A 174 -8.60 7.65 5.47
N GLY A 175 -8.18 6.69 4.65
CA GLY A 175 -7.22 5.68 5.07
C GLY A 175 -5.83 6.23 5.36
N PHE A 176 -5.39 7.28 4.65
CA PHE A 176 -4.12 7.94 4.90
C PHE A 176 -4.14 8.64 6.26
N SER A 177 -5.18 9.42 6.57
CA SER A 177 -5.36 10.08 7.87
C SER A 177 -5.44 9.08 9.02
N LEU A 178 -6.08 7.92 8.83
CA LEU A 178 -6.10 6.87 9.84
C LEU A 178 -4.70 6.31 10.09
N GLY A 179 -3.93 6.05 9.03
CA GLY A 179 -2.55 5.59 9.11
C GLY A 179 -1.66 6.58 9.88
N GLU A 180 -1.75 7.86 9.54
CA GLU A 180 -1.02 8.93 10.23
C GLU A 180 -1.43 9.08 11.71
N LYS A 181 -2.71 8.91 12.04
CA LYS A 181 -3.17 8.89 13.45
C LYS A 181 -2.61 7.69 14.22
N MET A 182 -2.52 6.51 13.58
CA MET A 182 -1.90 5.34 14.19
C MET A 182 -0.40 5.57 14.43
N ARG A 183 0.35 6.09 13.44
CA ARG A 183 1.77 6.45 13.59
C ARG A 183 1.98 7.43 14.73
N LYS A 184 1.30 8.58 14.70
CA LYS A 184 1.40 9.60 15.76
C LYS A 184 1.01 9.06 17.14
N GLY A 185 0.08 8.10 17.17
CA GLY A 185 -0.31 7.39 18.39
C GLY A 185 0.83 6.57 19.00
N THR A 186 1.70 5.96 18.17
CA THR A 186 2.88 5.21 18.63
C THR A 186 4.03 6.15 19.01
N GLU A 187 4.28 7.18 18.23
CA GLU A 187 5.33 8.18 18.49
C GLU A 187 5.16 8.87 19.83
N ARG A 188 3.93 9.08 20.28
CA ARG A 188 3.63 9.62 21.62
C ARG A 188 4.21 8.76 22.76
N PHE A 189 4.49 7.48 22.51
CA PHE A 189 5.11 6.55 23.46
C PHE A 189 6.58 6.28 23.14
N GLY A 190 7.20 7.09 22.28
CA GLY A 190 8.63 7.02 21.98
C GLY A 190 9.01 6.06 20.86
N VAL A 191 8.03 5.45 20.15
CA VAL A 191 8.34 4.59 19.01
C VAL A 191 8.86 5.44 17.85
N GLU A 192 10.02 5.07 17.33
CA GLU A 192 10.55 5.62 16.08
C GLU A 192 9.93 4.91 14.86
N THR A 193 9.47 5.67 13.88
CA THR A 193 9.17 5.15 12.54
C THR A 193 10.30 5.56 11.61
N ARG A 194 11.09 4.59 11.14
CA ARG A 194 12.10 4.79 10.11
C ARG A 194 11.50 4.54 8.74
N LEU A 195 11.58 5.55 7.86
CA LEU A 195 11.16 5.41 6.46
C LEU A 195 12.31 4.81 5.66
N ILE A 196 12.49 3.50 5.81
CA ILE A 196 13.55 2.73 5.16
C ILE A 196 13.02 1.42 4.59
N GLU A 197 13.57 0.98 3.48
CA GLU A 197 13.19 -0.28 2.87
C GLU A 197 14.00 -1.44 3.45
N VAL A 198 13.31 -2.48 3.91
CA VAL A 198 13.93 -3.76 4.31
C VAL A 198 14.17 -4.59 3.06
N LEU A 199 15.44 -4.91 2.80
CA LEU A 199 15.87 -5.62 1.59
C LEU A 199 15.94 -7.13 1.81
N SER A 200 16.34 -7.56 3.02
CA SER A 200 16.34 -8.96 3.44
C SER A 200 16.31 -9.08 4.95
N VAL A 201 16.03 -10.26 5.46
CA VAL A 201 16.05 -10.54 6.90
C VAL A 201 16.83 -11.80 7.20
N ASP A 202 17.46 -11.86 8.38
CA ASP A 202 17.95 -13.09 9.00
C ASP A 202 17.21 -13.27 10.33
N LEU A 203 16.38 -14.31 10.39
CA LEU A 203 15.51 -14.60 11.51
C LEU A 203 16.01 -15.80 12.35
N SER A 204 17.15 -16.40 12.00
CA SER A 204 17.63 -17.67 12.55
C SER A 204 18.25 -17.56 13.95
N GLY A 205 18.90 -16.42 14.28
CA GLY A 205 19.62 -16.21 15.53
C GLY A 205 18.72 -15.75 16.71
N GLU A 206 19.30 -15.61 17.91
CA GLU A 206 18.64 -14.95 19.04
C GLU A 206 18.39 -13.47 18.71
N ILE A 207 19.38 -12.80 18.14
CA ILE A 207 19.23 -11.46 17.57
C ILE A 207 18.87 -11.57 16.10
N LYS A 208 17.68 -11.10 15.76
CA LYS A 208 17.17 -11.03 14.39
C LYS A 208 17.76 -9.81 13.69
N VAL A 209 17.97 -9.89 12.39
CA VAL A 209 18.58 -8.82 11.60
C VAL A 209 17.65 -8.45 10.42
N ALA A 210 17.33 -7.19 10.29
CA ALA A 210 16.72 -6.61 9.10
C ALA A 210 17.80 -5.83 8.33
N GLN A 211 18.19 -6.30 7.16
CA GLN A 211 19.09 -5.56 6.26
C GLN A 211 18.24 -4.51 5.55
N THR A 212 18.59 -3.26 5.70
CA THR A 212 17.85 -2.15 5.12
C THR A 212 18.68 -1.39 4.09
N SER A 213 18.03 -0.48 3.36
CA SER A 213 18.72 0.46 2.45
C SER A 213 19.74 1.35 3.16
N GLU A 214 19.68 1.47 4.48
CA GLU A 214 20.55 2.33 5.29
C GLU A 214 21.49 1.54 6.22
N GLY A 215 21.51 0.22 6.10
CA GLY A 215 22.31 -0.67 6.93
C GLY A 215 21.48 -1.63 7.78
N PRO A 216 22.10 -2.47 8.61
CA PRO A 216 21.42 -3.48 9.41
C PRO A 216 20.73 -2.88 10.63
N VAL A 217 19.52 -3.34 10.93
CA VAL A 217 18.76 -3.05 12.15
C VAL A 217 18.55 -4.34 12.91
N TYR A 218 18.80 -4.33 14.23
CA TYR A 218 18.86 -5.51 15.07
C TYR A 218 17.72 -5.54 16.09
N GLY A 219 17.12 -6.71 16.31
CA GLY A 219 16.07 -6.87 17.33
C GLY A 219 16.00 -8.28 17.91
N LYS A 220 15.51 -8.39 19.14
CA LYS A 220 15.29 -9.68 19.81
C LYS A 220 14.04 -10.38 19.26
N THR A 221 13.00 -9.62 18.93
CA THR A 221 11.75 -10.11 18.32
C THR A 221 11.44 -9.36 17.02
N VAL A 222 10.64 -10.00 16.15
CA VAL A 222 10.21 -9.41 14.87
C VAL A 222 8.71 -9.59 14.69
N VAL A 223 8.01 -8.51 14.33
CA VAL A 223 6.63 -8.53 13.87
C VAL A 223 6.61 -8.26 12.36
N LEU A 224 6.19 -9.26 11.59
CA LEU A 224 6.02 -9.17 10.14
C LEU A 224 4.61 -8.63 9.85
N ALA A 225 4.54 -7.36 9.45
CA ALA A 225 3.31 -6.62 9.14
C ALA A 225 3.27 -6.15 7.68
N THR A 226 3.94 -6.87 6.77
CA THR A 226 4.17 -6.50 5.37
C THR A 226 2.90 -6.52 4.51
N GLY A 227 1.83 -7.15 5.00
CA GLY A 227 0.51 -7.11 4.36
C GLY A 227 0.38 -7.95 3.09
N ALA A 228 -0.63 -7.63 2.28
CA ALA A 228 -0.89 -8.26 1.00
C ALA A 228 -1.50 -7.24 0.04
N SER A 229 -1.04 -7.22 -1.20
CA SER A 229 -1.60 -6.39 -2.27
C SER A 229 -2.67 -7.14 -3.07
N PRO A 230 -3.68 -6.45 -3.63
CA PRO A 230 -4.58 -7.07 -4.58
C PRO A 230 -3.83 -7.51 -5.84
N ARG A 231 -4.35 -8.52 -6.54
CA ARG A 231 -3.92 -8.83 -7.89
C ARG A 231 -4.70 -7.96 -8.85
N GLU A 232 -3.98 -7.31 -9.73
CA GLU A 232 -4.53 -6.43 -10.76
C GLU A 232 -5.04 -7.23 -11.96
N LEU A 233 -5.93 -6.63 -12.74
CA LEU A 233 -6.37 -7.16 -14.03
C LEU A 233 -5.23 -7.18 -15.03
N GLY A 234 -4.32 -6.21 -14.93
CA GLY A 234 -3.19 -6.01 -15.84
C GLY A 234 -3.61 -5.36 -17.17
N VAL A 235 -4.65 -4.53 -17.12
CA VAL A 235 -5.14 -3.76 -18.27
C VAL A 235 -4.69 -2.30 -18.18
N SER A 236 -4.67 -1.61 -19.32
CA SER A 236 -4.29 -0.19 -19.37
C SER A 236 -5.21 0.66 -18.49
N ASN A 237 -4.65 1.70 -17.91
CA ASN A 237 -5.32 2.70 -17.05
C ASN A 237 -5.90 2.15 -15.74
N GLU A 238 -5.63 0.88 -15.38
CA GLU A 238 -6.16 0.29 -14.13
C GLU A 238 -5.72 1.09 -12.90
N GLN A 239 -4.43 1.45 -12.82
CA GLN A 239 -3.87 2.21 -11.69
C GLN A 239 -4.47 3.62 -11.56
N GLU A 240 -4.69 4.31 -12.67
CA GLU A 240 -5.28 5.66 -12.69
C GLU A 240 -6.75 5.69 -12.27
N LEU A 241 -7.43 4.54 -12.45
CA LEU A 241 -8.85 4.38 -12.14
C LEU A 241 -9.11 3.79 -10.76
N ILE A 242 -8.07 3.50 -9.96
CA ILE A 242 -8.24 3.14 -8.55
C ILE A 242 -8.88 4.31 -7.80
N GLY A 243 -9.98 4.04 -7.08
CA GLY A 243 -10.82 5.06 -6.44
C GLY A 243 -11.73 5.84 -7.41
N LYS A 244 -11.50 5.75 -8.72
CA LYS A 244 -12.34 6.36 -9.76
C LYS A 244 -13.21 5.32 -10.50
N GLY A 245 -13.54 4.23 -9.81
CA GLY A 245 -14.40 3.17 -10.33
C GLY A 245 -13.75 1.79 -10.34
N VAL A 246 -12.44 1.66 -10.18
CA VAL A 246 -11.76 0.39 -9.93
C VAL A 246 -11.59 0.20 -8.44
N ASN A 247 -12.05 -0.93 -7.92
CA ASN A 247 -12.09 -1.27 -6.49
C ASN A 247 -11.61 -2.70 -6.26
N TYR A 248 -11.02 -2.96 -5.09
CA TYR A 248 -10.49 -4.29 -4.73
C TYR A 248 -11.13 -4.87 -3.46
N CYS A 249 -12.20 -4.25 -2.95
CA CYS A 249 -12.84 -4.67 -1.71
C CYS A 249 -14.33 -4.28 -1.69
N ALA A 250 -15.22 -5.24 -1.85
CA ALA A 250 -16.67 -4.99 -1.83
C ALA A 250 -17.19 -4.54 -0.45
N SER A 251 -16.62 -5.04 0.64
CA SER A 251 -16.99 -4.62 2.01
C SER A 251 -16.47 -3.24 2.40
N CYS A 252 -15.49 -2.73 1.65
CA CYS A 252 -14.93 -1.39 1.85
C CYS A 252 -15.73 -0.36 1.03
N ASP A 253 -15.86 -0.61 -0.27
CA ASP A 253 -16.27 0.40 -1.26
C ASP A 253 -17.70 0.17 -1.80
N GLY A 254 -18.32 -0.98 -1.50
CA GLY A 254 -19.61 -1.37 -2.08
C GLY A 254 -20.73 -0.36 -1.85
N MET A 255 -20.74 0.35 -0.71
CA MET A 255 -21.77 1.36 -0.40
C MET A 255 -21.73 2.58 -1.33
N PHE A 256 -20.60 2.93 -1.93
CA PHE A 256 -20.51 4.00 -2.93
C PHE A 256 -21.24 3.68 -4.23
N TYR A 257 -21.57 2.39 -4.42
CA TYR A 257 -22.28 1.87 -5.59
C TYR A 257 -23.72 1.43 -5.28
N LYS A 258 -24.30 1.96 -4.21
CA LYS A 258 -25.71 1.72 -3.89
C LYS A 258 -26.60 2.11 -5.09
N ASP A 259 -27.51 1.20 -5.45
CA ASP A 259 -28.48 1.35 -6.55
C ASP A 259 -27.83 1.53 -7.95
N LYS A 260 -26.53 1.23 -8.11
CA LYS A 260 -25.77 1.28 -9.36
C LYS A 260 -25.54 -0.10 -9.96
N THR A 261 -25.04 -0.14 -11.18
CA THR A 261 -24.59 -1.37 -11.85
C THR A 261 -23.08 -1.54 -11.68
N VAL A 262 -22.64 -2.67 -11.17
CA VAL A 262 -21.22 -2.96 -10.99
C VAL A 262 -20.80 -4.26 -11.66
N VAL A 263 -19.54 -4.32 -12.07
CA VAL A 263 -18.90 -5.54 -12.52
C VAL A 263 -18.03 -6.09 -11.40
N LEU A 264 -18.08 -7.41 -11.17
CA LEU A 264 -17.20 -8.12 -10.27
C LEU A 264 -16.38 -9.14 -11.07
N VAL A 265 -15.07 -8.97 -11.10
CA VAL A 265 -14.17 -9.87 -11.82
C VAL A 265 -13.58 -10.89 -10.85
N GLY A 266 -13.89 -12.16 -11.08
CA GLY A 266 -13.39 -13.25 -10.25
C GLY A 266 -14.29 -14.47 -10.26
N GLY A 267 -13.91 -15.53 -9.56
CA GLY A 267 -14.71 -16.77 -9.49
C GLY A 267 -14.28 -17.71 -8.37
N GLY A 268 -13.46 -17.23 -7.44
CA GLY A 268 -13.06 -17.91 -6.20
C GLY A 268 -13.99 -17.58 -5.02
N ASN A 269 -13.68 -18.13 -3.84
CA ASN A 269 -14.48 -17.90 -2.62
C ASN A 269 -14.62 -16.40 -2.28
N SER A 270 -13.56 -15.62 -2.42
CA SER A 270 -13.60 -14.16 -2.17
C SER A 270 -14.60 -13.47 -3.10
N ALA A 271 -14.49 -13.72 -4.42
CA ALA A 271 -15.41 -13.13 -5.40
C ALA A 271 -16.86 -13.55 -5.14
N ALA A 272 -17.09 -14.81 -4.76
CA ALA A 272 -18.43 -15.31 -4.44
C ALA A 272 -19.02 -14.63 -3.20
N ALA A 273 -18.22 -14.44 -2.15
CA ALA A 273 -18.63 -13.72 -0.95
C ALA A 273 -18.89 -12.23 -1.25
N GLU A 274 -18.03 -11.59 -2.03
CA GLU A 274 -18.19 -10.20 -2.45
C GLU A 274 -19.41 -9.99 -3.35
N ALA A 275 -19.72 -10.95 -4.24
CA ALA A 275 -20.94 -10.92 -5.05
C ALA A 275 -22.20 -10.90 -4.18
N LEU A 276 -22.24 -11.67 -3.10
CA LEU A 276 -23.35 -11.67 -2.14
C LEU A 276 -23.49 -10.32 -1.40
N ILE A 277 -22.38 -9.67 -1.10
CA ILE A 277 -22.37 -8.33 -0.48
C ILE A 277 -22.91 -7.31 -1.48
N LEU A 278 -22.32 -7.25 -2.67
CA LEU A 278 -22.68 -6.27 -3.71
C LEU A 278 -24.15 -6.45 -4.16
N ALA A 279 -24.64 -7.68 -4.26
CA ALA A 279 -26.03 -7.93 -4.64
C ALA A 279 -27.09 -7.39 -3.64
N ARG A 280 -26.70 -7.19 -2.39
CA ARG A 280 -27.57 -6.55 -1.38
C ARG A 280 -27.61 -5.02 -1.49
N ILE A 281 -26.57 -4.43 -2.11
CA ILE A 281 -26.34 -2.99 -2.14
C ILE A 281 -26.65 -2.41 -3.51
N CYS A 282 -26.18 -3.08 -4.57
CA CYS A 282 -26.20 -2.60 -5.93
C CYS A 282 -27.50 -2.97 -6.65
N LYS A 283 -27.90 -2.15 -7.63
CA LYS A 283 -29.03 -2.43 -8.51
C LYS A 283 -28.79 -3.70 -9.34
N LYS A 284 -27.58 -3.86 -9.86
CA LYS A 284 -27.16 -5.00 -10.68
C LYS A 284 -25.70 -5.32 -10.43
N VAL A 285 -25.38 -6.61 -10.34
CA VAL A 285 -24.00 -7.11 -10.29
C VAL A 285 -23.78 -8.00 -11.52
N ILE A 286 -22.68 -7.78 -12.22
CA ILE A 286 -22.29 -8.57 -13.38
C ILE A 286 -20.98 -9.26 -13.03
N MET A 287 -21.05 -10.59 -12.81
CA MET A 287 -19.88 -11.38 -12.42
C MET A 287 -19.19 -11.93 -13.67
N VAL A 288 -17.94 -11.50 -13.88
CA VAL A 288 -17.10 -11.91 -15.01
C VAL A 288 -16.15 -13.00 -14.56
N HIS A 289 -16.19 -14.16 -15.22
CA HIS A 289 -15.28 -15.26 -14.91
C HIS A 289 -14.76 -15.93 -16.18
N ARG A 290 -13.43 -16.19 -16.20
CA ARG A 290 -12.71 -16.79 -17.34
C ARG A 290 -12.99 -18.27 -17.59
N ARG A 291 -13.84 -18.93 -16.79
CA ARG A 291 -14.28 -20.33 -16.90
C ARG A 291 -15.79 -20.38 -17.00
N ASP A 292 -16.30 -21.53 -17.33
CA ASP A 292 -17.73 -21.85 -17.42
C ASP A 292 -18.38 -22.17 -16.06
N THR A 293 -17.58 -22.25 -14.99
CA THR A 293 -18.05 -22.55 -13.64
C THR A 293 -17.18 -21.89 -12.57
N LEU A 294 -17.77 -21.56 -11.42
CA LEU A 294 -17.07 -20.98 -10.27
C LEU A 294 -16.06 -21.98 -9.69
N ARG A 295 -14.91 -21.46 -9.26
CA ARG A 295 -13.95 -22.19 -8.42
C ARG A 295 -14.30 -22.11 -6.93
N ALA A 296 -15.24 -21.26 -6.57
CA ALA A 296 -15.74 -21.13 -5.21
C ALA A 296 -16.32 -22.48 -4.72
N THR A 297 -16.27 -22.71 -3.41
CA THR A 297 -16.88 -23.88 -2.79
C THR A 297 -18.39 -23.93 -3.07
N LYS A 298 -18.96 -25.13 -3.16
CA LYS A 298 -20.37 -25.34 -3.56
C LYS A 298 -21.38 -24.60 -2.69
N ILE A 299 -21.03 -24.27 -1.45
CA ILE A 299 -21.87 -23.50 -0.54
C ILE A 299 -22.29 -22.13 -1.10
N TYR A 300 -21.48 -21.54 -1.98
CA TYR A 300 -21.77 -20.25 -2.62
C TYR A 300 -22.63 -20.38 -3.88
N HIS A 301 -22.62 -21.54 -4.56
CA HIS A 301 -23.25 -21.68 -5.87
C HIS A 301 -24.75 -21.44 -5.82
N GLU A 302 -25.48 -22.17 -4.97
CA GLU A 302 -26.92 -22.03 -4.87
C GLU A 302 -27.39 -20.66 -4.42
N PRO A 303 -26.80 -20.01 -3.39
CA PRO A 303 -27.14 -18.63 -3.04
C PRO A 303 -26.95 -17.64 -4.19
N LEU A 304 -25.84 -17.72 -4.92
CA LEU A 304 -25.56 -16.83 -6.05
C LEU A 304 -26.53 -17.01 -7.20
N MET A 305 -26.84 -18.26 -7.56
CA MET A 305 -27.78 -18.56 -8.66
C MET A 305 -29.22 -18.15 -8.38
N LYS A 306 -29.60 -17.94 -7.10
CA LYS A 306 -30.93 -17.46 -6.70
C LYS A 306 -31.08 -15.93 -6.74
N LEU A 307 -29.98 -15.19 -6.90
CA LEU A 307 -30.00 -13.74 -6.94
C LEU A 307 -30.60 -13.24 -8.26
N LYS A 308 -31.64 -12.39 -8.17
CA LYS A 308 -32.33 -11.85 -9.34
C LYS A 308 -31.54 -10.73 -10.05
N ASN A 309 -30.65 -10.07 -9.31
CA ASN A 309 -29.84 -8.94 -9.79
C ASN A 309 -28.36 -9.32 -10.03
N LEU A 310 -28.04 -10.63 -10.06
CA LEU A 310 -26.72 -11.13 -10.42
C LEU A 310 -26.77 -11.77 -11.80
N GLU A 311 -25.91 -11.32 -12.70
CA GLU A 311 -25.70 -11.87 -14.03
C GLU A 311 -24.28 -12.45 -14.14
N PHE A 312 -24.11 -13.55 -14.88
CA PHE A 312 -22.80 -14.17 -15.09
C PHE A 312 -22.35 -14.03 -16.54
N HIS A 313 -21.15 -13.51 -16.72
CA HIS A 313 -20.40 -13.57 -17.98
C HIS A 313 -19.30 -14.64 -17.83
N TRP A 314 -19.64 -15.82 -18.26
CA TRP A 314 -18.73 -16.97 -18.26
C TRP A 314 -17.75 -16.88 -19.43
N ASN A 315 -16.64 -17.64 -19.33
CA ASN A 315 -15.59 -17.72 -20.35
C ASN A 315 -15.08 -16.36 -20.80
N SER A 316 -15.13 -15.34 -19.94
CA SER A 316 -14.85 -13.96 -20.29
C SER A 316 -13.71 -13.38 -19.45
N THR A 317 -12.88 -12.58 -20.08
CA THR A 317 -11.82 -11.79 -19.44
C THR A 317 -12.00 -10.30 -19.79
N VAL A 318 -11.69 -9.44 -18.83
CA VAL A 318 -11.60 -7.99 -19.08
C VAL A 318 -10.32 -7.71 -19.85
N ILE A 319 -10.42 -6.96 -20.94
CA ILE A 319 -9.28 -6.56 -21.77
C ILE A 319 -9.08 -5.05 -21.81
N GLU A 320 -10.07 -4.27 -21.37
CA GLU A 320 -10.02 -2.81 -21.36
C GLU A 320 -11.01 -2.25 -20.32
N LEU A 321 -10.62 -1.17 -19.65
CA LEU A 321 -11.48 -0.35 -18.83
C LEU A 321 -11.92 0.87 -19.64
N LEU A 322 -13.23 1.03 -19.84
CA LEU A 322 -13.81 2.19 -20.51
C LEU A 322 -14.07 3.29 -19.48
N HIS A 323 -13.62 4.50 -19.78
CA HIS A 323 -13.72 5.61 -18.82
C HIS A 323 -13.87 6.98 -19.50
N ASP A 324 -14.41 7.92 -18.73
CA ASP A 324 -14.40 9.35 -19.01
C ASP A 324 -14.06 10.04 -17.67
N GLY A 325 -12.77 10.03 -17.33
CA GLY A 325 -12.27 10.46 -16.01
C GLY A 325 -12.59 9.48 -14.88
N LYS A 326 -13.59 8.62 -15.00
CA LYS A 326 -13.94 7.50 -14.12
C LYS A 326 -14.53 6.34 -14.93
N VAL A 327 -14.54 5.14 -14.37
CA VAL A 327 -15.07 3.95 -15.03
C VAL A 327 -16.51 4.19 -15.51
N SER A 328 -16.77 3.86 -16.79
CA SER A 328 -18.09 3.88 -17.44
C SER A 328 -18.49 2.52 -18.02
N GLY A 329 -17.53 1.57 -18.07
CA GLY A 329 -17.76 0.23 -18.58
C GLY A 329 -16.48 -0.58 -18.69
N ILE A 330 -16.61 -1.75 -19.27
CA ILE A 330 -15.49 -2.66 -19.59
C ILE A 330 -15.68 -3.24 -20.97
N ARG A 331 -14.55 -3.61 -21.61
CA ARG A 331 -14.54 -4.49 -22.77
C ARG A 331 -14.15 -5.89 -22.33
N LEU A 332 -14.97 -6.85 -22.69
CA LEU A 332 -14.75 -8.27 -22.46
C LEU A 332 -14.28 -8.94 -23.74
N ARG A 333 -13.50 -10.02 -23.57
CA ARG A 333 -13.20 -10.99 -24.60
C ARG A 333 -13.59 -12.37 -24.13
N ASP A 334 -14.40 -13.07 -24.92
CA ASP A 334 -14.68 -14.49 -24.71
C ASP A 334 -13.40 -15.29 -24.99
N VAL A 335 -12.98 -16.13 -24.04
CA VAL A 335 -11.72 -16.88 -24.12
C VAL A 335 -11.80 -18.09 -25.06
N GLN A 336 -13.01 -18.50 -25.48
CA GLN A 336 -13.24 -19.64 -26.38
C GLN A 336 -13.40 -19.19 -27.82
N THR A 337 -14.19 -18.12 -28.04
CA THR A 337 -14.52 -17.62 -29.40
C THR A 337 -13.64 -16.48 -29.85
N GLY A 338 -13.06 -15.74 -28.90
CA GLY A 338 -12.32 -14.51 -29.17
C GLY A 338 -13.21 -13.28 -29.43
N GLU A 339 -14.54 -13.44 -29.39
CA GLU A 339 -15.48 -12.33 -29.58
C GLU A 339 -15.37 -11.30 -28.47
N GLU A 340 -15.48 -10.02 -28.85
CA GLU A 340 -15.44 -8.90 -27.93
C GLU A 340 -16.83 -8.32 -27.72
N SER A 341 -17.10 -7.91 -26.50
CA SER A 341 -18.35 -7.24 -26.11
C SER A 341 -18.09 -6.13 -25.11
N VAL A 342 -18.98 -5.15 -25.08
CA VAL A 342 -18.92 -4.02 -24.12
C VAL A 342 -20.01 -4.18 -23.09
N VAL A 343 -19.65 -3.96 -21.83
CA VAL A 343 -20.57 -3.95 -20.69
C VAL A 343 -20.44 -2.60 -19.99
N HIS A 344 -21.54 -1.84 -19.96
CA HIS A 344 -21.58 -0.58 -19.22
C HIS A 344 -21.79 -0.83 -17.73
N CYS A 345 -21.03 -0.13 -16.89
CA CYS A 345 -21.11 -0.20 -15.43
C CYS A 345 -20.60 1.09 -14.79
N ASP A 346 -21.00 1.30 -13.54
CA ASP A 346 -20.59 2.46 -12.74
C ASP A 346 -19.28 2.17 -11.94
N GLY A 347 -18.88 0.88 -11.84
CA GLY A 347 -17.66 0.49 -11.17
C GLY A 347 -17.31 -0.97 -11.39
N VAL A 348 -16.03 -1.27 -11.19
CA VAL A 348 -15.44 -2.60 -11.35
C VAL A 348 -14.79 -3.01 -10.02
N PHE A 349 -15.20 -4.17 -9.50
CA PHE A 349 -14.59 -4.82 -8.35
C PHE A 349 -13.69 -5.96 -8.81
N VAL A 350 -12.41 -5.88 -8.48
CA VAL A 350 -11.40 -6.87 -8.90
C VAL A 350 -11.14 -7.84 -7.76
N SER A 351 -11.64 -9.07 -7.87
CA SER A 351 -11.55 -10.12 -6.84
C SER A 351 -10.91 -11.40 -7.40
N ILE A 352 -9.71 -11.25 -7.99
CA ILE A 352 -8.92 -12.34 -8.58
C ILE A 352 -7.82 -12.86 -7.67
N GLY A 353 -7.86 -12.47 -6.38
CA GLY A 353 -6.95 -12.88 -5.32
C GLY A 353 -6.05 -11.75 -4.85
N ARG A 354 -5.26 -12.05 -3.82
CA ARG A 354 -4.24 -11.16 -3.27
C ARG A 354 -2.87 -11.82 -3.36
N LYS A 355 -1.82 -11.03 -3.31
CA LYS A 355 -0.43 -11.48 -3.22
C LYS A 355 0.11 -11.03 -1.87
N PRO A 356 0.36 -11.97 -0.93
CA PRO A 356 1.00 -11.63 0.34
C PRO A 356 2.44 -11.19 0.09
N ALA A 357 2.90 -10.17 0.82
CA ALA A 357 4.27 -9.66 0.72
C ALA A 357 5.20 -10.49 1.61
N THR A 358 5.56 -11.68 1.13
CA THR A 358 6.37 -12.69 1.85
C THR A 358 7.72 -12.95 1.21
N GLU A 359 8.11 -12.14 0.23
CA GLU A 359 9.38 -12.31 -0.49
C GLU A 359 10.58 -12.28 0.46
N LEU A 360 10.55 -11.41 1.47
CA LEU A 360 11.63 -11.25 2.47
C LEU A 360 11.87 -12.51 3.32
N VAL A 361 10.85 -13.35 3.49
CA VAL A 361 10.84 -14.44 4.48
C VAL A 361 10.62 -15.83 3.87
N ARG A 362 10.50 -15.91 2.55
CA ARG A 362 10.08 -17.11 1.82
C ARG A 362 10.89 -18.36 2.17
N ASP A 363 12.20 -18.20 2.36
CA ASP A 363 13.11 -19.31 2.60
C ASP A 363 13.33 -19.62 4.09
N GLN A 364 12.68 -18.89 4.99
CA GLN A 364 12.85 -19.02 6.44
C GLN A 364 11.58 -19.39 7.17
N ILE A 365 10.42 -18.91 6.69
CA ILE A 365 9.12 -19.06 7.37
C ILE A 365 8.21 -20.00 6.57
N ASN A 366 7.42 -20.80 7.27
CA ASN A 366 6.44 -21.69 6.66
C ASN A 366 5.31 -20.89 6.00
N LEU A 367 5.11 -21.12 4.71
CA LEU A 367 4.05 -20.51 3.91
C LEU A 367 3.01 -21.55 3.49
N ASP A 368 1.76 -21.12 3.36
CA ASP A 368 0.71 -21.94 2.75
C ASP A 368 0.85 -21.99 1.21
N ALA A 369 0.02 -22.79 0.54
CA ALA A 369 0.03 -22.92 -0.91
C ALA A 369 -0.30 -21.61 -1.67
N ALA A 370 -0.88 -20.61 -1.00
CA ALA A 370 -1.18 -19.30 -1.56
C ALA A 370 -0.09 -18.26 -1.27
N GLY A 371 0.95 -18.63 -0.50
CA GLY A 371 2.09 -17.82 -0.14
C GLY A 371 1.91 -17.01 1.15
N TYR A 372 0.85 -17.23 1.94
CA TYR A 372 0.64 -16.58 3.23
C TYR A 372 1.46 -17.23 4.33
N ILE A 373 1.97 -16.45 5.27
CA ILE A 373 2.65 -16.97 6.47
C ILE A 373 1.65 -17.81 7.28
N ILE A 374 2.03 -19.04 7.59
CA ILE A 374 1.24 -19.91 8.45
C ILE A 374 1.39 -19.44 9.88
N ALA A 375 0.31 -18.87 10.42
CA ALA A 375 0.20 -18.46 11.82
C ALA A 375 -1.27 -18.61 12.27
N ASP A 376 -1.47 -19.06 13.49
CA ASP A 376 -2.79 -19.19 14.10
C ASP A 376 -3.20 -17.90 14.86
N GLU A 377 -4.18 -18.00 15.73
CA GLU A 377 -4.67 -16.86 16.52
C GLU A 377 -3.61 -16.28 17.48
N SER A 378 -2.54 -17.02 17.77
CA SER A 378 -1.40 -16.52 18.56
C SER A 378 -0.45 -15.63 17.74
N THR A 379 -0.63 -15.55 16.43
CA THR A 379 0.24 -14.85 15.49
C THR A 379 1.68 -15.38 15.39
N LYS A 380 2.02 -16.44 16.16
CA LYS A 380 3.35 -17.07 16.16
C LYS A 380 3.63 -17.73 14.81
N THR A 381 4.85 -17.58 14.34
CA THR A 381 5.37 -18.33 13.18
C THR A 381 6.09 -19.60 13.64
N ASN A 382 6.68 -20.33 12.71
CA ASN A 382 7.57 -21.47 13.05
C ASN A 382 8.91 -21.04 13.68
N ILE A 383 9.22 -19.75 13.73
CA ILE A 383 10.47 -19.25 14.31
C ILE A 383 10.15 -18.55 15.64
N PRO A 384 10.78 -18.99 16.78
CA PRO A 384 10.62 -18.35 18.07
C PRO A 384 10.96 -16.84 18.02
N GLY A 385 10.14 -16.01 18.66
CA GLY A 385 10.30 -14.55 18.68
C GLY A 385 9.90 -13.84 17.38
N VAL A 386 9.33 -14.58 16.39
CA VAL A 386 8.86 -14.01 15.12
C VAL A 386 7.35 -14.20 14.97
N TYR A 387 6.64 -13.12 14.75
CA TYR A 387 5.19 -13.03 14.68
C TYR A 387 4.74 -12.47 13.32
N ALA A 388 3.57 -12.90 12.85
CA ALA A 388 2.96 -12.39 11.62
C ALA A 388 1.59 -11.80 11.90
N VAL A 389 1.36 -10.55 11.46
CA VAL A 389 0.13 -9.80 11.75
C VAL A 389 -0.52 -9.23 10.50
N GLY A 390 -1.83 -9.11 10.52
CA GLY A 390 -2.59 -8.54 9.40
C GLY A 390 -2.67 -9.46 8.19
N ASP A 391 -2.66 -8.86 7.02
CA ASP A 391 -3.03 -9.55 5.77
C ASP A 391 -1.96 -10.49 5.22
N VAL A 392 -0.74 -10.45 5.75
CA VAL A 392 0.38 -11.31 5.31
C VAL A 392 0.24 -12.76 5.77
N ARG A 393 -0.56 -13.03 6.82
CA ARG A 393 -0.74 -14.36 7.41
C ARG A 393 -2.01 -15.07 6.98
N THR A 394 -2.08 -16.38 7.26
CA THR A 394 -3.31 -17.19 7.13
C THR A 394 -4.39 -16.68 8.07
N LYS A 395 -5.53 -16.26 7.53
CA LYS A 395 -6.70 -15.82 8.29
C LYS A 395 -7.97 -15.82 7.44
N ALA A 396 -9.13 -15.91 8.10
CA ALA A 396 -10.42 -15.97 7.42
C ALA A 396 -10.87 -14.59 6.89
N LEU A 397 -10.61 -13.51 7.64
CA LEU A 397 -11.05 -12.16 7.34
C LEU A 397 -9.89 -11.18 7.37
N ARG A 398 -9.72 -10.40 6.30
CA ARG A 398 -8.71 -9.36 6.14
C ARG A 398 -9.36 -7.99 6.15
N GLN A 399 -9.26 -7.31 7.29
CA GLN A 399 -9.83 -5.98 7.55
C GLN A 399 -8.90 -5.20 8.50
N VAL A 400 -9.04 -3.88 8.55
CA VAL A 400 -8.29 -3.01 9.47
C VAL A 400 -8.42 -3.52 10.91
N VAL A 401 -9.65 -3.79 11.35
CA VAL A 401 -9.93 -4.24 12.73
C VAL A 401 -9.27 -5.59 13.07
N THR A 402 -9.21 -6.53 12.12
CA THR A 402 -8.55 -7.82 12.36
C THR A 402 -7.03 -7.72 12.33
N ALA A 403 -6.47 -6.80 11.55
CA ALA A 403 -5.04 -6.50 11.58
C ALA A 403 -4.63 -5.83 12.89
N VAL A 404 -5.44 -4.90 13.40
CA VAL A 404 -5.28 -4.27 14.72
C VAL A 404 -5.28 -5.32 15.84
N ALA A 405 -6.26 -6.24 15.83
CA ALA A 405 -6.31 -7.32 16.82
C ALA A 405 -5.05 -8.20 16.81
N ASP A 406 -4.57 -8.57 15.61
CA ASP A 406 -3.34 -9.36 15.47
C ASP A 406 -2.13 -8.64 16.10
N GLY A 407 -2.00 -7.32 15.87
CA GLY A 407 -0.90 -6.53 16.42
C GLY A 407 -0.84 -6.57 17.94
N ALA A 408 -1.99 -6.45 18.61
CA ALA A 408 -2.07 -6.54 20.07
C ALA A 408 -1.72 -7.96 20.58
N VAL A 409 -2.21 -9.00 19.89
CA VAL A 409 -1.93 -10.40 20.25
C VAL A 409 -0.45 -10.74 20.08
N ALA A 410 0.19 -10.27 19.01
CA ALA A 410 1.62 -10.51 18.76
C ALA A 410 2.49 -10.00 19.92
N VAL A 411 2.17 -8.82 20.44
CA VAL A 411 2.94 -8.24 21.57
C VAL A 411 2.77 -9.04 22.84
N HIS A 412 1.55 -9.48 23.16
CA HIS A 412 1.31 -10.34 24.32
C HIS A 412 2.25 -11.56 24.32
N TYR A 413 2.37 -12.24 23.21
CA TYR A 413 3.27 -13.40 23.10
C TYR A 413 4.75 -13.03 22.96
N ALA A 414 5.07 -11.84 22.49
CA ALA A 414 6.45 -11.35 22.45
C ALA A 414 6.95 -11.01 23.86
N GLU A 415 6.11 -10.44 24.74
CA GLU A 415 6.44 -10.21 26.14
C GLU A 415 6.74 -11.53 26.88
N GLU A 416 5.90 -12.57 26.68
CA GLU A 416 6.16 -13.90 27.23
C GLU A 416 7.52 -14.46 26.76
N TYR A 417 7.81 -14.32 25.46
CA TYR A 417 9.06 -14.81 24.88
C TYR A 417 10.29 -14.08 25.45
N LEU A 418 10.23 -12.73 25.54
CA LEU A 418 11.32 -11.92 26.08
C LEU A 418 11.55 -12.14 27.59
N THR A 419 10.48 -12.44 28.34
CA THR A 419 10.58 -12.71 29.78
C THR A 419 11.18 -14.10 30.07
N ALA A 420 11.07 -15.04 29.12
CA ALA A 420 11.58 -16.39 29.26
C ALA A 420 13.06 -16.54 28.85
N GLN A 421 13.67 -15.51 28.30
CA GLN A 421 15.10 -15.43 27.97
C GLN A 421 15.92 -14.83 29.14
#